data_6107cfb1c128a552444888fce9b94ae3
#
_entry.id   6107cfb1c128a552444888fce9b94ae3
#
_cell.length_a   1.000
_cell.length_b   1.000
_cell.length_c   1.000
_cell.angle_alpha   90.00
_cell.angle_beta   90.00
_cell.angle_gamma   90.00
#
_symmetry.space_group_name_H-M   'P 1'
#
loop_
_entity.id
_entity.type
_entity.pdbx_description
1 polymer ?
#
loop_
_entity_poly.entity_id
_entity_poly.type
_entity_poly.pdbx_seq_one_letter_code
_entity_poly.pdbx_strand_id
1 'polypeptide(L)'
;MANDLSYQLKTNEALWKRWLDFGITAGTEFEIEFHFYTAKEDSADALITGLEKTGLSARKEVSRTFFVKDWSITVPISQPWKLETLNDQTRQFCKLADMLHLVFDGCGAYMPSQEQPPHGKTNSSP
;
A
#
# COMPACT_ATOMS: atom_id res chain seq x y z
N MET A 1 -11.35 -11.79 12.23
CA MET A 1 -10.06 -12.30 11.97
C MET A 1 -9.06 -11.20 11.82
N ALA A 2 -7.94 -11.32 12.46
CA ALA A 2 -6.97 -10.25 12.45
C ALA A 2 -6.03 -10.37 11.26
N ASN A 3 -5.54 -9.24 10.79
CA ASN A 3 -4.51 -9.23 9.77
C ASN A 3 -3.20 -9.73 10.36
N ASP A 4 -2.39 -10.38 9.52
CA ASP A 4 -1.16 -10.99 10.01
C ASP A 4 -0.02 -9.97 9.96
N LEU A 5 0.15 -9.24 11.04
CA LEU A 5 1.18 -8.21 11.11
C LEU A 5 2.58 -8.79 10.93
N SER A 6 2.85 -9.94 11.53
CA SER A 6 4.17 -10.55 11.42
C SER A 6 4.55 -10.83 9.98
N TYR A 7 3.61 -11.34 9.21
CA TYR A 7 3.83 -11.58 7.78
C TYR A 7 4.10 -10.28 7.04
N GLN A 8 3.33 -9.24 7.35
CA GLN A 8 3.49 -7.96 6.68
C GLN A 8 4.85 -7.32 6.99
N LEU A 9 5.33 -7.46 8.21
CA LEU A 9 6.63 -6.91 8.57
C LEU A 9 7.77 -7.63 7.86
N LYS A 10 7.63 -8.96 7.70
CA LYS A 10 8.63 -9.71 6.95
C LYS A 10 8.61 -9.34 5.47
N THR A 11 7.43 -9.12 4.93
CA THR A 11 7.29 -8.67 3.55
C THR A 11 7.94 -7.31 3.36
N ASN A 12 7.77 -6.41 4.33
CA ASN A 12 8.39 -5.09 4.26
C ASN A 12 9.92 -5.18 4.23
N GLU A 13 10.49 -6.08 5.02
CA GLU A 13 11.94 -6.27 5.00
C GLU A 13 12.42 -6.70 3.62
N ALA A 14 11.71 -7.63 3.00
CA ALA A 14 12.10 -8.11 1.68
C ALA A 14 11.95 -7.01 0.63
N LEU A 15 10.87 -6.23 0.72
CA LEU A 15 10.66 -5.11 -0.18
C LEU A 15 11.75 -4.05 0.00
N TRP A 16 12.08 -3.74 1.25
CA TRP A 16 13.08 -2.71 1.52
C TRP A 16 14.43 -3.10 0.93
N LYS A 17 14.82 -4.36 1.09
CA LYS A 17 16.06 -4.85 0.50
C LYS A 17 16.05 -4.69 -1.02
N ARG A 18 14.92 -4.98 -1.65
CA ARG A 18 14.80 -4.85 -3.09
C ARG A 18 14.91 -3.38 -3.49
N TRP A 19 14.26 -2.50 -2.74
CA TRP A 19 14.33 -1.07 -3.04
C TRP A 19 15.75 -0.51 -2.87
N LEU A 20 16.48 -1.01 -1.90
CA LEU A 20 17.88 -0.60 -1.75
C LEU A 20 18.68 -0.96 -3.00
N ASP A 21 18.38 -2.11 -3.61
CA ASP A 21 19.05 -2.50 -4.85
C ASP A 21 18.72 -1.57 -6.00
N PHE A 22 17.60 -0.87 -5.94
CA PHE A 22 17.26 0.10 -6.97
C PHE A 22 17.73 1.50 -6.62
N GLY A 23 18.53 1.67 -5.56
CA GLY A 23 19.08 2.97 -5.24
C GLY A 23 18.36 3.76 -4.17
N ILE A 24 17.27 3.21 -3.62
CA ILE A 24 16.57 3.86 -2.52
C ILE A 24 17.43 3.71 -1.27
N THR A 25 17.53 4.75 -0.48
CA THR A 25 18.23 4.69 0.80
C THR A 25 17.33 5.24 1.88
N ALA A 26 17.70 5.04 3.14
CA ALA A 26 16.92 5.56 4.25
C ALA A 26 16.80 7.07 4.12
N GLY A 27 15.59 7.57 4.20
CA GLY A 27 15.34 9.01 4.07
C GLY A 27 15.05 9.48 2.65
N THR A 28 15.17 8.60 1.66
CA THR A 28 14.81 8.98 0.30
C THR A 28 13.31 9.25 0.25
N GLU A 29 12.92 10.35 -0.37
CA GLU A 29 11.51 10.67 -0.51
C GLU A 29 10.94 9.96 -1.73
N PHE A 30 9.90 9.18 -1.55
CA PHE A 30 9.22 8.51 -2.66
C PHE A 30 7.82 8.10 -2.20
N GLU A 31 7.00 7.68 -3.16
CA GLU A 31 5.63 7.31 -2.86
C GLU A 31 5.51 5.81 -2.66
N ILE A 32 4.86 5.42 -1.56
CA ILE A 32 4.50 4.03 -1.33
C ILE A 32 2.99 3.96 -1.36
N GLU A 33 2.45 2.96 -2.05
CA GLU A 33 1.02 2.73 -2.10
C GLU A 33 0.69 1.58 -1.15
N PHE A 34 -0.29 1.80 -0.29
CA PHE A 34 -0.76 0.78 0.65
C PHE A 34 -2.12 0.29 0.17
N HIS A 35 -2.34 -1.01 0.23
CA HIS A 35 -3.51 -1.64 -0.36
C HIS A 35 -4.36 -2.35 0.66
N PHE A 36 -5.67 -2.16 0.53
CA PHE A 36 -6.65 -2.83 1.38
C PHE A 36 -7.73 -3.39 0.49
N TYR A 37 -8.44 -4.42 0.95
CA TYR A 37 -9.63 -4.84 0.24
C TYR A 37 -10.67 -5.35 1.22
N THR A 38 -11.91 -5.38 0.78
CA THR A 38 -13.03 -5.85 1.57
C THR A 38 -14.19 -6.20 0.66
N ALA A 39 -15.01 -7.16 1.09
CA ALA A 39 -16.24 -7.49 0.37
C ALA A 39 -17.39 -6.55 0.77
N LYS A 40 -17.17 -5.66 1.74
CA LYS A 40 -18.22 -4.78 2.22
C LYS A 40 -17.92 -3.34 1.91
N GLU A 41 -18.72 -2.72 1.08
CA GLU A 41 -18.50 -1.34 0.70
C GLU A 41 -18.53 -0.38 1.88
N ASP A 42 -19.38 -0.67 2.88
CA ASP A 42 -19.44 0.18 4.07
C ASP A 42 -18.10 0.24 4.79
N SER A 43 -17.38 -0.88 4.85
CA SER A 43 -16.06 -0.91 5.45
C SER A 43 -15.06 -0.09 4.64
N ALA A 44 -15.14 -0.20 3.31
CA ALA A 44 -14.28 0.60 2.43
C ALA A 44 -14.51 2.09 2.64
N ASP A 45 -15.79 2.50 2.71
CA ASP A 45 -16.14 3.90 2.89
C ASP A 45 -15.69 4.41 4.25
N ALA A 46 -15.81 3.58 5.29
CA ALA A 46 -15.36 3.96 6.63
C ALA A 46 -13.86 4.19 6.66
N LEU A 47 -13.10 3.33 5.97
CA LEU A 47 -11.65 3.51 5.89
C LEU A 47 -11.32 4.83 5.20
N ILE A 48 -11.93 5.09 4.05
CA ILE A 48 -11.65 6.30 3.29
C ILE A 48 -11.97 7.54 4.11
N THR A 49 -13.13 7.56 4.77
CA THR A 49 -13.53 8.68 5.60
C THR A 49 -12.51 8.91 6.72
N GLY A 50 -12.07 7.83 7.37
CA GLY A 50 -11.08 7.96 8.44
C GLY A 50 -9.75 8.48 7.95
N LEU A 51 -9.31 8.02 6.77
CA LEU A 51 -8.04 8.47 6.20
C LEU A 51 -8.11 9.93 5.79
N GLU A 52 -9.22 10.34 5.21
CA GLU A 52 -9.38 11.74 4.79
C GLU A 52 -9.31 12.69 5.97
N LYS A 53 -9.78 12.27 7.12
CA LYS A 53 -9.70 13.09 8.33
C LYS A 53 -8.25 13.31 8.77
N THR A 54 -7.35 12.45 8.38
CA THR A 54 -5.93 12.60 8.70
C THR A 54 -5.14 13.22 7.56
N GLY A 55 -5.83 13.64 6.50
CA GLY A 55 -5.16 14.28 5.38
C GLY A 55 -4.67 13.34 4.29
N LEU A 56 -5.02 12.06 4.37
CA LEU A 56 -4.59 11.10 3.37
C LEU A 56 -5.66 10.91 2.31
N SER A 57 -5.23 10.74 1.08
CA SER A 57 -6.14 10.45 -0.03
C SER A 57 -6.21 8.96 -0.23
N ALA A 58 -7.31 8.50 -0.76
CA ALA A 58 -7.48 7.08 -1.05
C ALA A 58 -8.33 6.90 -2.29
N ARG A 59 -8.02 5.87 -3.07
CA ARG A 59 -8.81 5.54 -4.26
C ARG A 59 -9.58 4.25 -3.98
N LYS A 60 -10.86 4.23 -4.29
CA LYS A 60 -11.69 3.05 -4.14
C LYS A 60 -12.03 2.52 -5.53
N GLU A 61 -11.78 1.26 -5.77
CA GLU A 61 -12.12 0.61 -7.02
C GLU A 61 -12.88 -0.67 -6.74
N VAL A 62 -13.85 -0.98 -7.59
CA VAL A 62 -14.59 -2.21 -7.45
C VAL A 62 -13.97 -3.26 -8.37
N SER A 63 -13.86 -4.48 -7.86
CA SER A 63 -13.37 -5.60 -8.62
C SER A 63 -14.41 -6.69 -8.54
N ARG A 64 -14.60 -7.46 -9.60
CA ARG A 64 -15.62 -8.48 -9.63
C ARG A 64 -15.00 -9.77 -10.16
N THR A 65 -15.06 -10.83 -9.37
CA THR A 65 -14.52 -12.11 -9.76
C THR A 65 -15.55 -13.18 -9.44
N PHE A 66 -15.95 -13.97 -10.43
CA PHE A 66 -16.90 -15.07 -10.22
C PHE A 66 -18.15 -14.63 -9.44
N PHE A 67 -18.76 -13.55 -9.82
CA PHE A 67 -19.97 -13.05 -9.16
C PHE A 67 -19.70 -12.47 -7.76
N VAL A 68 -18.47 -12.41 -7.33
CA VAL A 68 -18.12 -11.79 -6.06
C VAL A 68 -17.61 -10.38 -6.34
N LYS A 69 -18.12 -9.43 -5.58
CA LYS A 69 -17.72 -8.04 -5.74
C LYS A 69 -16.88 -7.64 -4.53
N ASP A 70 -15.67 -7.16 -4.79
CA ASP A 70 -14.79 -6.67 -3.74
C ASP A 70 -14.43 -5.23 -4.02
N TRP A 71 -14.09 -4.50 -2.98
CA TRP A 71 -13.61 -3.14 -3.11
C TRP A 71 -12.15 -3.10 -2.71
N SER A 72 -11.33 -2.49 -3.58
CA SER A 72 -9.91 -2.27 -3.32
C SER A 72 -9.72 -0.82 -2.98
N ILE A 73 -8.93 -0.54 -1.95
CA ILE A 73 -8.60 0.82 -1.57
C ILE A 73 -7.09 0.97 -1.65
N THR A 74 -6.62 1.98 -2.38
CA THR A 74 -5.20 2.27 -2.50
C THR A 74 -4.92 3.62 -1.86
N VAL A 75 -3.93 3.65 -0.98
CA VAL A 75 -3.57 4.84 -0.24
C VAL A 75 -2.12 5.20 -0.56
N PRO A 76 -1.89 6.22 -1.40
CA PRO A 76 -0.52 6.62 -1.72
C PRO A 76 0.00 7.60 -0.67
N ILE A 77 1.20 7.38 -0.20
CA ILE A 77 1.84 8.26 0.76
C ILE A 77 3.25 8.57 0.29
N SER A 78 3.54 9.85 0.05
CA SER A 78 4.86 10.30 -0.36
C SER A 78 5.52 11.00 0.80
N GLN A 79 6.69 10.52 1.19
CA GLN A 79 7.45 11.13 2.28
C GLN A 79 8.84 10.50 2.30
N PRO A 80 9.76 11.03 3.07
CA PRO A 80 11.03 10.32 3.28
C PRO A 80 10.74 9.04 4.03
N TRP A 81 11.15 7.92 3.48
CA TRP A 81 10.88 6.62 4.07
C TRP A 81 12.15 5.95 4.57
N LYS A 82 12.00 5.14 5.61
CA LYS A 82 13.01 4.19 6.02
C LYS A 82 12.25 2.97 6.53
N LEU A 83 12.93 1.88 6.74
CA LEU A 83 12.25 0.63 7.10
C LEU A 83 11.43 0.79 8.38
N GLU A 84 11.95 1.50 9.37
CA GLU A 84 11.21 1.72 10.61
C GLU A 84 9.90 2.47 10.37
N THR A 85 9.94 3.50 9.55
CA THR A 85 8.75 4.30 9.27
C THR A 85 7.72 3.47 8.49
N LEU A 86 8.22 2.68 7.54
CA LEU A 86 7.35 1.78 6.78
C LEU A 86 6.68 0.78 7.71
N ASN A 87 7.43 0.20 8.63
CA ASN A 87 6.87 -0.76 9.57
C ASN A 87 5.87 -0.13 10.51
N ASP A 88 6.11 1.11 10.96
CA ASP A 88 5.17 1.80 11.82
C ASP A 88 3.87 2.09 11.10
N GLN A 89 3.95 2.50 9.84
CA GLN A 89 2.75 2.75 9.05
C GLN A 89 1.97 1.45 8.84
N THR A 90 2.69 0.35 8.62
CA THR A 90 2.07 -0.96 8.45
C THR A 90 1.36 -1.39 9.72
N ARG A 91 1.96 -1.17 10.89
CA ARG A 91 1.29 -1.50 12.15
C ARG A 91 -0.01 -0.73 12.32
N GLN A 92 0.02 0.56 12.01
CA GLN A 92 -1.17 1.39 12.12
C GLN A 92 -2.25 0.92 11.15
N PHE A 93 -1.89 0.60 9.92
CA PHE A 93 -2.86 0.18 8.92
C PHE A 93 -3.42 -1.21 9.20
N CYS A 94 -2.61 -2.13 9.71
CA CYS A 94 -3.12 -3.44 10.11
C CYS A 94 -4.15 -3.30 11.24
N LYS A 95 -3.86 -2.44 12.21
CA LYS A 95 -4.77 -2.21 13.31
C LYS A 95 -6.08 -1.59 12.82
N LEU A 96 -5.97 -0.61 11.94
CA LEU A 96 -7.13 0.05 11.38
C LEU A 96 -7.97 -0.91 10.56
N ALA A 97 -7.31 -1.74 9.76
CA ALA A 97 -8.01 -2.74 8.95
C ALA A 97 -8.75 -3.74 9.84
N ASP A 98 -8.12 -4.17 10.93
CA ASP A 98 -8.79 -5.07 11.87
C ASP A 98 -10.03 -4.41 12.47
N MET A 99 -9.92 -3.15 12.84
CA MET A 99 -11.03 -2.43 13.45
C MET A 99 -12.20 -2.25 12.49
N LEU A 100 -11.93 -2.07 11.22
CA LEU A 100 -12.95 -1.79 10.22
C LEU A 100 -13.30 -3.01 9.37
N HIS A 101 -12.74 -4.16 9.71
CA HIS A 101 -13.05 -5.43 9.00
C HIS A 101 -12.61 -5.42 7.54
N LEU A 102 -11.40 -4.90 7.31
CA LEU A 102 -10.79 -4.99 5.99
C LEU A 102 -9.57 -5.90 6.06
N VAL A 103 -9.09 -6.31 4.90
CA VAL A 103 -7.81 -7.01 4.81
C VAL A 103 -6.78 -5.99 4.35
N PHE A 104 -5.67 -5.90 5.08
CA PHE A 104 -4.54 -5.09 4.65
C PHE A 104 -3.70 -5.99 3.75
N ASP A 105 -3.54 -5.58 2.50
CA ASP A 105 -2.94 -6.43 1.47
C ASP A 105 -1.50 -6.03 1.15
N GLY A 106 -0.87 -5.28 2.00
CA GLY A 106 0.54 -4.92 1.80
C GLY A 106 0.73 -3.60 1.11
N CYS A 107 1.94 -3.40 0.62
CA CYS A 107 2.29 -2.14 -0.02
C CYS A 107 3.24 -2.39 -1.17
N GLY A 108 3.44 -1.37 -1.98
CA GLY A 108 4.36 -1.42 -3.09
C GLY A 108 4.74 -0.02 -3.51
N ALA A 109 5.74 0.07 -4.35
CA ALA A 109 6.19 1.35 -4.87
C ALA A 109 6.65 1.18 -6.31
N TYR A 110 6.41 2.21 -7.11
CA TYR A 110 6.95 2.23 -8.45
C TYR A 110 8.34 2.85 -8.35
N MET A 111 9.35 2.05 -8.65
CA MET A 111 10.71 2.54 -8.53
C MET A 111 11.04 3.44 -9.69
N PRO A 112 11.86 4.43 -9.46
CA PRO A 112 12.33 5.25 -10.55
C PRO A 112 13.08 4.37 -11.47
N SER A 113 12.89 4.61 -12.75
CA SER A 113 13.38 3.70 -13.63
C SER A 113 14.73 3.98 -13.90
N GLN A 114 15.62 3.40 -13.28
CA GLN A 114 16.84 3.56 -13.62
C GLN A 114 17.15 2.92 -14.82
N GLU A 115 16.51 1.93 -15.08
CA GLU A 115 16.71 1.22 -16.17
C GLU A 115 15.73 1.45 -17.10
N GLN A 116 15.03 2.38 -17.11
CA GLN A 116 13.97 2.56 -17.82
C GLN A 116 14.20 2.34 -19.16
N PRO A 117 13.83 1.44 -19.59
CA PRO A 117 14.04 1.11 -20.87
C PRO A 117 13.36 2.06 -21.59
N PRO A 118 13.82 2.54 -22.33
CA PRO A 118 13.14 3.41 -23.00
C PRO A 118 12.15 2.80 -23.72
N HIS A 119 11.73 2.31 -23.75
CA HIS A 119 10.79 1.68 -24.25
C HIS A 119 9.73 1.84 -23.88
N GLY A 120 9.60 2.17 -24.00
CA GLY A 120 8.63 2.44 -23.61
C GLY A 120 8.02 1.98 -23.04
N LYS A 121 8.02 1.54 -23.20
CA LYS A 121 7.41 1.20 -22.61
C LYS A 121 6.89 1.40 -21.87
N THR A 122 6.72 1.17 -22.18
CA THR A 122 6.25 1.25 -21.36
C THR A 122 6.05 1.29 -20.62
N ASN A 123 5.96 1.10 -20.71
CA ASN A 123 5.75 1.21 -19.77
C ASN A 123 5.57 1.44 -18.99
N SER A 124 5.64 1.31 -19.00
CA SER A 124 5.38 1.51 -18.13
C SER A 124 5.03 1.97 -17.56
N SER A 125 4.79 1.95 -17.59
CA SER A 125 4.25 2.37 -16.94
C SER A 125 3.85 2.69 -16.60
N PRO A 126 3.74 2.83 -16.46
CA PRO A 126 3.13 3.09 -16.01
C PRO A 126 2.79 3.46 -15.84
#